data_2f5459d4a167478b4ab9943a535cf9ed
#
_entry.id   2f5459d4a167478b4ab9943a535cf9ed
#
_cell.length_a   1.000
_cell.length_b   1.000
_cell.length_c   1.000
_cell.angle_alpha   90.00
_cell.angle_beta   90.00
_cell.angle_gamma   90.00
#
_symmetry.space_group_name_H-M   'P 1'
#
loop_
_entity.id
_entity.type
_entity.pdbx_description
1 polymer ?
#
loop_
_entity_poly.entity_id
_entity_poly.type
_entity_poly.pdbx_seq_one_letter_code
_entity_poly.pdbx_strand_id
1 'polypeptide(L)'
;MNPMCLHSLRLMVAILLLGDVAGMPKMQAQSMPPQLFSEMDGIHFLDDGTAVPIWGYGWVTDGFITLPGPLLTYNEGQQVDLNFTNPSPESHTIHLHGLDVDQANDGVPATSFLVATGESTVYSFEATHPGTFLYHCHVTTTLHLTMGMYGMILVTRPDGTLWEGGPAYDGDVPLLFSDLEIATNNAPVESFPFHDIRPDVFMVNGLRGDQLEAPDQVIGVPYGDTLALRLGSMAYSRVQCVFPPELNAVCHMSDGRPVPEAFAVDTLEIFPGERFTVLIAPEDGWSGTIPCAFWNMVDPGIEDVQELHVEALPSSVGELPEFDAQWGYPNPASTSFQLPVWRGSDGVEVVVWDLGGREYFRGVLSGGRLDVSQWPAGSYVAQCGSHPRTRFSVIR
;
A
#
# COMPACT_ATOMS: atom_id res chain seq x y z
N MET A 1 -61.73 52.39 18.24
CA MET A 1 -61.26 53.04 19.48
C MET A 1 -60.51 52.06 20.31
N ASN A 2 -59.25 52.35 20.59
CA ASN A 2 -58.24 51.72 21.40
C ASN A 2 -58.75 51.32 22.83
N PRO A 3 -57.97 50.54 23.63
CA PRO A 3 -56.50 50.45 23.62
C PRO A 3 -55.87 49.01 23.82
N MET A 4 -54.60 49.04 23.49
CA MET A 4 -53.54 48.08 23.85
C MET A 4 -53.52 47.63 25.31
N CYS A 5 -53.20 46.39 25.55
CA CYS A 5 -52.66 45.93 26.81
C CYS A 5 -51.42 45.06 26.58
N LEU A 6 -50.23 45.60 26.93
CA LEU A 6 -48.95 44.92 26.99
C LEU A 6 -49.02 43.90 28.14
N HIS A 7 -48.67 42.63 27.84
CA HIS A 7 -48.27 41.69 28.87
C HIS A 7 -46.78 41.33 28.75
N SER A 8 -46.06 41.79 29.73
CA SER A 8 -44.63 41.49 29.97
C SER A 8 -44.45 40.01 30.29
N LEU A 9 -43.73 39.30 29.44
CA LEU A 9 -43.28 37.91 29.67
C LEU A 9 -42.01 37.93 30.52
N ARG A 10 -42.12 37.53 31.80
CA ARG A 10 -40.97 37.31 32.67
C ARG A 10 -40.32 35.96 32.34
N LEU A 11 -39.08 36.04 31.86
CA LEU A 11 -38.21 34.92 31.64
C LEU A 11 -37.73 34.35 32.99
N MET A 12 -38.22 33.20 33.38
CA MET A 12 -37.72 32.43 34.53
C MET A 12 -36.55 31.61 34.09
N VAL A 13 -35.34 31.99 34.51
CA VAL A 13 -34.10 31.18 34.32
C VAL A 13 -34.14 30.10 35.42
N ALA A 14 -34.39 28.85 35.02
CA ALA A 14 -34.21 27.68 35.89
C ALA A 14 -32.74 27.28 35.82
N ILE A 15 -32.03 27.48 36.92
CA ILE A 15 -30.64 26.96 37.10
C ILE A 15 -30.84 25.45 37.41
N LEU A 16 -30.54 24.60 36.40
CA LEU A 16 -30.36 23.17 36.61
C LEU A 16 -28.98 22.96 37.21
N LEU A 17 -28.95 22.59 38.48
CA LEU A 17 -27.76 22.01 39.12
C LEU A 17 -27.45 20.66 38.42
N LEU A 18 -26.39 20.65 37.61
CA LEU A 18 -25.80 19.43 37.11
C LEU A 18 -25.10 18.71 38.25
N GLY A 19 -25.79 17.70 38.83
CA GLY A 19 -25.17 16.74 39.69
C GLY A 19 -24.17 15.89 38.90
N ASP A 20 -23.00 15.71 39.48
CA ASP A 20 -21.95 14.81 38.96
C ASP A 20 -22.54 13.39 38.77
N VAL A 21 -22.70 12.99 37.49
CA VAL A 21 -22.91 11.61 37.09
C VAL A 21 -21.57 10.90 36.99
N ALA A 22 -20.99 10.61 38.14
CA ALA A 22 -19.86 9.69 38.22
C ALA A 22 -20.39 8.27 37.95
N GLY A 23 -20.02 7.68 36.83
CA GLY A 23 -20.25 6.24 36.64
C GLY A 23 -20.78 5.75 35.29
N MET A 24 -20.88 6.57 34.25
CA MET A 24 -21.07 6.00 32.90
C MET A 24 -19.71 5.55 32.34
N PRO A 25 -19.56 4.26 31.97
CA PRO A 25 -18.37 3.85 31.24
C PRO A 25 -18.33 4.68 29.96
N LYS A 26 -17.19 5.39 29.73
CA LYS A 26 -16.91 5.98 28.42
C LYS A 26 -16.98 4.81 27.42
N MET A 27 -17.97 4.79 26.57
CA MET A 27 -17.92 3.95 25.38
C MET A 27 -16.67 4.39 24.61
N GLN A 28 -15.61 3.61 24.71
CA GLN A 28 -14.52 3.69 23.74
C GLN A 28 -15.19 3.40 22.39
N ALA A 29 -15.11 4.37 21.49
CA ALA A 29 -15.44 4.10 20.10
C ALA A 29 -14.52 2.97 19.68
N GLN A 30 -15.08 1.76 19.50
CA GLN A 30 -14.35 0.67 18.87
C GLN A 30 -14.01 1.18 17.47
N SER A 31 -12.72 1.34 17.20
CA SER A 31 -12.26 1.56 15.84
C SER A 31 -12.81 0.41 15.01
N MET A 32 -13.58 0.71 13.97
CA MET A 32 -14.02 -0.33 13.05
C MET A 32 -12.75 -0.99 12.47
N PRO A 33 -12.77 -2.33 12.33
CA PRO A 33 -11.66 -3.02 11.69
C PRO A 33 -11.46 -2.42 10.29
N PRO A 34 -10.21 -2.35 9.78
CA PRO A 34 -9.95 -1.84 8.45
C PRO A 34 -10.81 -2.60 7.44
N GLN A 35 -11.45 -1.86 6.55
CA GLN A 35 -12.34 -2.39 5.53
C GLN A 35 -11.88 -1.93 4.15
N LEU A 36 -11.61 -2.88 3.26
CA LEU A 36 -11.36 -2.62 1.85
C LEU A 36 -12.66 -2.31 1.11
N PHE A 37 -12.54 -1.50 0.08
CA PHE A 37 -13.59 -1.33 -0.92
C PHE A 37 -13.01 -1.38 -2.32
N SER A 38 -13.87 -1.63 -3.32
CA SER A 38 -13.53 -1.56 -4.75
C SER A 38 -14.19 -0.34 -5.40
N GLU A 39 -13.53 0.22 -6.41
CA GLU A 39 -14.07 1.29 -7.24
C GLU A 39 -13.58 1.19 -8.69
N MET A 40 -14.34 1.75 -9.64
CA MET A 40 -14.08 1.63 -11.08
C MET A 40 -13.90 2.99 -11.77
N ASP A 41 -13.71 4.07 -11.04
CA ASP A 41 -13.57 5.44 -11.53
C ASP A 41 -12.34 6.18 -10.97
N GLY A 42 -11.33 5.42 -10.54
CA GLY A 42 -10.05 5.98 -10.10
C GLY A 42 -9.22 6.54 -11.25
N ILE A 43 -8.27 7.39 -10.89
CA ILE A 43 -7.28 7.96 -11.82
C ILE A 43 -5.90 7.77 -11.21
N HIS A 44 -4.99 7.19 -11.98
CA HIS A 44 -3.58 7.09 -11.67
C HIS A 44 -2.78 8.10 -12.51
N PHE A 45 -1.80 8.78 -11.90
CA PHE A 45 -0.96 9.75 -12.61
C PHE A 45 0.45 9.19 -12.80
N LEU A 46 0.90 9.17 -14.05
CA LEU A 46 2.25 8.78 -14.42
C LEU A 46 3.27 9.89 -14.12
N ASP A 47 4.56 9.60 -14.26
CA ASP A 47 5.68 10.52 -14.07
C ASP A 47 5.60 11.78 -14.96
N ASP A 48 5.09 11.64 -16.18
CA ASP A 48 4.89 12.73 -17.14
C ASP A 48 3.57 13.52 -16.92
N GLY A 49 2.79 13.14 -15.90
CA GLY A 49 1.49 13.74 -15.58
C GLY A 49 0.31 13.17 -16.38
N THR A 50 0.52 12.14 -17.21
CA THR A 50 -0.56 11.45 -17.91
C THR A 50 -1.52 10.84 -16.90
N ALA A 51 -2.81 11.12 -17.04
CA ALA A 51 -3.88 10.56 -16.22
C ALA A 51 -4.40 9.27 -16.87
N VAL A 52 -4.30 8.16 -16.16
CA VAL A 52 -4.77 6.84 -16.63
C VAL A 52 -5.96 6.40 -15.77
N PRO A 53 -7.13 6.10 -16.36
CA PRO A 53 -8.25 5.52 -15.63
C PRO A 53 -7.88 4.16 -15.06
N ILE A 54 -8.21 3.93 -13.79
CA ILE A 54 -7.97 2.66 -13.11
C ILE A 54 -9.21 2.18 -12.37
N TRP A 55 -9.29 0.89 -12.19
CA TRP A 55 -10.14 0.24 -11.20
C TRP A 55 -9.24 -0.31 -10.11
N GLY A 56 -9.74 -0.38 -8.87
CA GLY A 56 -8.83 -0.79 -7.82
C GLY A 56 -9.49 -1.04 -6.47
N TYR A 57 -8.64 -1.21 -5.49
CA TYR A 57 -9.00 -1.34 -4.08
C TYR A 57 -8.47 -0.15 -3.29
N GLY A 58 -9.17 0.19 -2.22
CA GLY A 58 -8.77 1.21 -1.27
C GLY A 58 -9.29 0.90 0.13
N TRP A 59 -8.82 1.64 1.13
CA TRP A 59 -9.41 1.59 2.45
C TRP A 59 -10.65 2.51 2.50
N VAL A 60 -11.75 2.01 3.08
CA VAL A 60 -12.98 2.82 3.27
C VAL A 60 -12.68 4.10 4.04
N THR A 61 -11.71 4.06 4.96
CA THR A 61 -11.28 5.25 5.72
C THR A 61 -10.65 6.33 4.86
N ASP A 62 -10.04 5.96 3.75
CA ASP A 62 -9.34 6.88 2.85
C ASP A 62 -10.31 7.45 1.81
N GLY A 63 -11.29 6.64 1.39
CA GLY A 63 -12.33 7.03 0.45
C GLY A 63 -11.86 7.19 -0.99
N PHE A 64 -10.75 6.52 -1.35
CA PHE A 64 -10.24 6.43 -2.73
C PHE A 64 -9.47 5.12 -2.92
N ILE A 65 -9.37 4.69 -4.16
CA ILE A 65 -8.57 3.52 -4.57
C ILE A 65 -7.17 3.94 -4.96
N THR A 66 -6.22 3.01 -4.87
CA THR A 66 -4.81 3.21 -5.25
C THR A 66 -4.37 2.15 -6.27
N LEU A 67 -3.26 2.42 -6.94
CA LEU A 67 -2.56 1.47 -7.81
C LEU A 67 -1.09 1.35 -7.36
N PRO A 68 -0.66 0.18 -6.91
CA PRO A 68 -1.49 -0.97 -6.55
C PRO A 68 -2.44 -0.65 -5.38
N GLY A 69 -3.40 -1.55 -5.11
CA GLY A 69 -4.24 -1.49 -3.92
C GLY A 69 -3.40 -1.58 -2.64
N PRO A 70 -4.00 -1.32 -1.46
CA PRO A 70 -3.28 -1.26 -0.18
C PRO A 70 -2.44 -2.51 0.11
N LEU A 71 -1.22 -2.32 0.64
CA LEU A 71 -0.44 -3.42 1.19
C LEU A 71 -1.15 -3.98 2.42
N LEU A 72 -1.36 -5.30 2.43
CA LEU A 72 -1.94 -6.03 3.57
C LEU A 72 -0.80 -6.74 4.31
N THR A 73 -0.70 -6.52 5.62
CA THR A 73 0.37 -7.12 6.44
C THR A 73 -0.24 -7.89 7.61
N TYR A 74 0.19 -9.13 7.78
CA TYR A 74 -0.26 -10.02 8.84
C TYR A 74 0.92 -10.71 9.51
N ASN A 75 0.71 -11.18 10.75
CA ASN A 75 1.68 -12.05 11.42
C ASN A 75 1.35 -13.52 11.13
N GLU A 76 2.39 -14.37 11.07
CA GLU A 76 2.21 -15.82 11.02
C GLU A 76 1.30 -16.30 12.15
N GLY A 77 0.31 -17.16 11.83
CA GLY A 77 -0.69 -17.67 12.76
C GLY A 77 -1.81 -16.69 13.13
N GLN A 78 -1.82 -15.49 12.55
CA GLN A 78 -2.89 -14.51 12.79
C GLN A 78 -4.20 -14.98 12.19
N GLN A 79 -5.28 -14.95 13.00
CA GLN A 79 -6.65 -15.04 12.49
C GLN A 79 -7.05 -13.69 11.90
N VAL A 80 -7.43 -13.70 10.64
CA VAL A 80 -7.74 -12.51 9.85
C VAL A 80 -9.21 -12.50 9.45
N ASP A 81 -9.89 -11.38 9.69
CA ASP A 81 -11.19 -11.05 9.13
C ASP A 81 -11.00 -9.84 8.21
N LEU A 82 -10.75 -10.11 6.92
CA LEU A 82 -10.62 -9.07 5.90
C LEU A 82 -12.01 -8.64 5.45
N ASN A 83 -12.44 -7.47 5.94
CA ASN A 83 -13.72 -6.90 5.56
C ASN A 83 -13.62 -6.25 4.17
N PHE A 84 -14.59 -6.52 3.32
CA PHE A 84 -14.66 -5.98 1.96
C PHE A 84 -16.08 -5.49 1.64
N THR A 85 -16.19 -4.32 1.02
CA THR A 85 -17.45 -3.78 0.49
C THR A 85 -17.28 -3.42 -0.99
N ASN A 86 -18.34 -3.65 -1.77
CA ASN A 86 -18.33 -3.37 -3.19
C ASN A 86 -19.39 -2.30 -3.55
N PRO A 87 -19.04 -1.00 -3.53
CA PRO A 87 -19.91 0.07 -4.02
C PRO A 87 -19.90 0.21 -5.55
N SER A 88 -18.97 -0.44 -6.26
CA SER A 88 -18.80 -0.31 -7.70
C SER A 88 -19.95 -0.96 -8.51
N PRO A 89 -20.13 -0.61 -9.78
CA PRO A 89 -21.29 -1.04 -10.57
C PRO A 89 -21.25 -2.51 -11.00
N GLU A 90 -20.14 -3.22 -10.80
CA GLU A 90 -19.96 -4.63 -11.14
C GLU A 90 -19.68 -5.47 -9.92
N SER A 91 -19.81 -6.80 -10.03
CA SER A 91 -19.40 -7.72 -8.96
C SER A 91 -17.89 -7.85 -8.92
N HIS A 92 -17.33 -7.92 -7.72
CA HIS A 92 -15.90 -8.11 -7.49
C HIS A 92 -15.64 -9.22 -6.47
N THR A 93 -14.38 -9.66 -6.40
CA THR A 93 -13.89 -10.56 -5.35
C THR A 93 -12.49 -10.12 -4.92
N ILE A 94 -12.02 -10.67 -3.80
CA ILE A 94 -10.61 -10.65 -3.41
C ILE A 94 -10.13 -12.10 -3.41
N HIS A 95 -9.38 -12.49 -4.45
CA HIS A 95 -8.67 -13.77 -4.46
C HIS A 95 -7.34 -13.62 -3.71
N LEU A 96 -7.12 -14.49 -2.74
CA LEU A 96 -5.94 -14.50 -1.86
C LEU A 96 -4.85 -15.39 -2.49
N HIS A 97 -4.16 -14.85 -3.49
CA HIS A 97 -3.24 -15.58 -4.34
C HIS A 97 -2.01 -16.09 -3.59
N GLY A 98 -1.90 -17.40 -3.48
CA GLY A 98 -0.78 -18.13 -2.88
C GLY A 98 -0.88 -18.37 -1.37
N LEU A 99 -1.87 -17.77 -0.68
CA LEU A 99 -2.18 -18.12 0.71
C LEU A 99 -2.89 -19.48 0.80
N ASP A 100 -2.60 -20.25 1.84
CA ASP A 100 -3.32 -21.48 2.17
C ASP A 100 -4.63 -21.12 2.89
N VAL A 101 -5.69 -20.90 2.12
CA VAL A 101 -7.02 -20.60 2.63
C VAL A 101 -8.00 -21.69 2.23
N ASP A 102 -9.10 -21.80 2.97
CA ASP A 102 -10.16 -22.72 2.56
C ASP A 102 -10.87 -22.19 1.30
N GLN A 103 -11.49 -23.09 0.56
CA GLN A 103 -12.16 -22.77 -0.70
C GLN A 103 -13.27 -21.72 -0.55
N ALA A 104 -13.93 -21.63 0.58
CA ALA A 104 -14.99 -20.65 0.82
C ALA A 104 -14.45 -19.22 0.90
N ASN A 105 -13.20 -19.05 1.32
CA ASN A 105 -12.53 -17.74 1.48
C ASN A 105 -11.52 -17.43 0.37
N ASP A 106 -11.40 -18.28 -0.65
CA ASP A 106 -10.41 -18.15 -1.73
C ASP A 106 -10.74 -16.99 -2.72
N GLY A 107 -11.99 -16.55 -2.78
CA GLY A 107 -12.40 -15.44 -3.65
C GLY A 107 -12.47 -15.78 -5.14
N VAL A 108 -12.37 -17.06 -5.54
CA VAL A 108 -12.59 -17.51 -6.91
C VAL A 108 -14.09 -17.74 -7.13
N PRO A 109 -14.75 -17.04 -8.07
CA PRO A 109 -16.22 -17.08 -8.21
C PRO A 109 -16.81 -18.47 -8.39
N ALA A 110 -16.09 -19.37 -9.07
CA ALA A 110 -16.57 -20.73 -9.37
C ALA A 110 -16.57 -21.65 -8.14
N THR A 111 -15.80 -21.34 -7.12
CA THR A 111 -15.54 -22.20 -5.96
C THR A 111 -15.83 -21.51 -4.62
N SER A 112 -15.95 -20.19 -4.62
CA SER A 112 -16.21 -19.35 -3.46
C SER A 112 -17.50 -18.53 -3.68
N PHE A 113 -17.41 -17.20 -3.77
CA PHE A 113 -18.56 -16.32 -3.94
C PHE A 113 -18.20 -15.05 -4.73
N LEU A 114 -19.24 -14.35 -5.16
CA LEU A 114 -19.18 -13.01 -5.73
C LEU A 114 -19.71 -12.00 -4.70
N VAL A 115 -19.11 -10.82 -4.67
CA VAL A 115 -19.64 -9.67 -3.91
C VAL A 115 -20.30 -8.73 -4.92
N ALA A 116 -21.63 -8.73 -4.93
CA ALA A 116 -22.39 -7.92 -5.87
C ALA A 116 -22.34 -6.43 -5.49
N THR A 117 -22.75 -5.57 -6.43
CA THR A 117 -22.87 -4.12 -6.21
C THR A 117 -23.67 -3.80 -4.95
N GLY A 118 -23.09 -3.02 -4.05
CA GLY A 118 -23.70 -2.60 -2.78
C GLY A 118 -23.62 -3.64 -1.66
N GLU A 119 -23.04 -4.81 -1.91
CA GLU A 119 -22.87 -5.85 -0.90
C GLU A 119 -21.52 -5.71 -0.17
N SER A 120 -21.44 -6.36 1.00
CA SER A 120 -20.25 -6.48 1.81
C SER A 120 -20.06 -7.92 2.26
N THR A 121 -18.81 -8.31 2.48
CA THR A 121 -18.44 -9.64 2.96
C THR A 121 -17.23 -9.58 3.87
N VAL A 122 -16.90 -10.73 4.46
CA VAL A 122 -15.69 -10.94 5.24
C VAL A 122 -14.98 -12.18 4.69
N TYR A 123 -13.71 -12.05 4.34
CA TYR A 123 -12.83 -13.18 4.08
C TYR A 123 -12.15 -13.55 5.39
N SER A 124 -12.46 -14.72 5.93
CA SER A 124 -11.94 -15.18 7.22
C SER A 124 -10.92 -16.30 7.00
N PHE A 125 -9.67 -16.10 7.41
CA PHE A 125 -8.61 -17.08 7.23
C PHE A 125 -7.54 -16.97 8.31
N GLU A 126 -6.70 -17.99 8.41
CA GLU A 126 -5.46 -17.94 9.19
C GLU A 126 -4.28 -17.67 8.25
N ALA A 127 -3.42 -16.72 8.59
CA ALA A 127 -2.16 -16.47 7.89
C ALA A 127 -1.13 -17.55 8.32
N THR A 128 -1.24 -18.76 7.75
CA THR A 128 -0.61 -19.98 8.27
C THR A 128 0.91 -20.04 8.15
N HIS A 129 1.50 -19.26 7.26
CA HIS A 129 2.95 -19.27 7.04
C HIS A 129 3.45 -17.93 6.49
N PRO A 130 4.68 -17.54 6.84
CA PRO A 130 5.27 -16.30 6.38
C PRO A 130 5.60 -16.35 4.89
N GLY A 131 5.58 -15.20 4.23
CA GLY A 131 5.91 -15.10 2.81
C GLY A 131 5.36 -13.84 2.16
N THR A 132 5.59 -13.77 0.84
CA THR A 132 5.08 -12.74 -0.05
C THR A 132 3.95 -13.33 -0.88
N PHE A 133 2.79 -12.66 -0.86
CA PHE A 133 1.57 -13.09 -1.53
C PHE A 133 0.92 -11.92 -2.26
N LEU A 134 -0.09 -12.22 -3.08
CA LEU A 134 -0.83 -11.20 -3.82
C LEU A 134 -2.33 -11.31 -3.50
N TYR A 135 -3.07 -10.26 -3.76
CA TYR A 135 -4.51 -10.35 -3.83
C TYR A 135 -5.00 -9.63 -5.08
N HIS A 136 -6.07 -10.12 -5.67
CA HIS A 136 -6.62 -9.52 -6.88
C HIS A 136 -8.09 -9.92 -7.13
N CYS A 137 -8.75 -9.17 -8.02
CA CYS A 137 -10.08 -9.56 -8.48
C CYS A 137 -10.03 -10.78 -9.37
N HIS A 138 -10.97 -11.71 -9.18
CA HIS A 138 -11.09 -12.92 -10.00
C HIS A 138 -12.39 -12.95 -10.83
N VAL A 139 -13.08 -11.81 -10.94
CA VAL A 139 -14.21 -11.60 -11.87
C VAL A 139 -13.65 -10.98 -13.13
N THR A 140 -13.96 -11.57 -14.31
CA THR A 140 -13.40 -11.13 -15.61
C THR A 140 -11.90 -10.81 -15.45
N THR A 141 -11.15 -11.76 -14.91
CA THR A 141 -9.82 -11.59 -14.30
C THR A 141 -8.88 -10.76 -15.17
N THR A 142 -8.75 -11.09 -16.46
CA THR A 142 -7.86 -10.38 -17.39
C THR A 142 -8.14 -8.88 -17.40
N LEU A 143 -9.41 -8.49 -17.56
CA LEU A 143 -9.79 -7.08 -17.59
C LEU A 143 -9.54 -6.38 -16.27
N HIS A 144 -10.00 -6.98 -15.16
CA HIS A 144 -9.88 -6.35 -13.84
C HIS A 144 -8.42 -6.20 -13.41
N LEU A 145 -7.54 -7.13 -13.78
CA LEU A 145 -6.10 -7.00 -13.55
C LEU A 145 -5.50 -5.89 -14.40
N THR A 146 -5.79 -5.86 -15.71
CA THR A 146 -5.32 -4.79 -16.60
C THR A 146 -5.77 -3.40 -16.10
N MET A 147 -6.95 -3.32 -15.49
CA MET A 147 -7.46 -2.08 -14.91
C MET A 147 -6.83 -1.71 -13.56
N GLY A 148 -6.10 -2.62 -12.89
CA GLY A 148 -5.38 -2.31 -11.65
C GLY A 148 -5.95 -2.93 -10.37
N MET A 149 -6.87 -3.89 -10.45
CA MET A 149 -7.52 -4.49 -9.28
C MET A 149 -6.65 -5.57 -8.61
N TYR A 150 -5.55 -5.16 -8.02
CA TYR A 150 -4.59 -6.04 -7.32
C TYR A 150 -3.81 -5.30 -6.23
N GLY A 151 -3.15 -6.07 -5.37
CA GLY A 151 -2.20 -5.59 -4.37
C GLY A 151 -1.36 -6.72 -3.79
N MET A 152 -0.54 -6.41 -2.80
CA MET A 152 0.37 -7.36 -2.17
C MET A 152 -0.07 -7.68 -0.74
N ILE A 153 0.24 -8.91 -0.31
CA ILE A 153 0.09 -9.36 1.07
C ILE A 153 1.47 -9.82 1.58
N LEU A 154 1.85 -9.33 2.75
CA LEU A 154 3.00 -9.86 3.49
C LEU A 154 2.52 -10.58 4.74
N VAL A 155 3.02 -11.79 4.93
CA VAL A 155 2.93 -12.48 6.21
C VAL A 155 4.33 -12.54 6.79
N THR A 156 4.52 -11.97 7.97
CA THR A 156 5.81 -11.81 8.63
C THR A 156 5.84 -12.53 9.97
N ARG A 157 7.01 -12.71 10.52
CA ARG A 157 7.22 -13.27 11.86
C ARG A 157 7.64 -12.20 12.86
N PRO A 158 7.10 -12.23 14.08
CA PRO A 158 7.51 -11.26 15.10
C PRO A 158 8.97 -11.39 15.57
N ASP A 159 9.63 -12.52 15.28
CA ASP A 159 11.03 -12.77 15.64
C ASP A 159 12.03 -12.29 14.57
N GLY A 160 11.55 -11.65 13.49
CA GLY A 160 12.41 -11.13 12.43
C GLY A 160 13.09 -12.19 11.59
N THR A 161 12.54 -13.42 11.53
CA THR A 161 13.05 -14.47 10.64
C THR A 161 12.11 -14.72 9.47
N LEU A 162 12.65 -15.19 8.32
CA LEU A 162 11.82 -15.48 7.15
C LEU A 162 10.84 -16.64 7.34
N TRP A 163 11.22 -17.64 8.17
CA TRP A 163 10.40 -18.78 8.65
C TRP A 163 11.00 -19.31 9.94
N GLU A 164 10.33 -20.19 10.64
CA GLU A 164 10.81 -20.77 11.89
C GLU A 164 12.18 -21.45 11.72
N GLY A 165 13.21 -20.89 12.36
CA GLY A 165 14.61 -21.33 12.20
C GLY A 165 15.27 -20.91 10.89
N GLY A 166 14.62 -20.06 10.10
CA GLY A 166 15.18 -19.48 8.88
C GLY A 166 16.13 -18.30 9.17
N PRO A 167 16.63 -17.64 8.11
CA PRO A 167 17.51 -16.49 8.25
C PRO A 167 16.76 -15.31 8.86
N ALA A 168 17.47 -14.56 9.72
CA ALA A 168 17.01 -13.29 10.24
C ALA A 168 17.21 -12.17 9.21
N TYR A 169 16.40 -11.13 9.32
CA TYR A 169 16.51 -9.91 8.54
C TYR A 169 15.97 -8.72 9.34
N ASP A 170 16.34 -7.51 8.95
CA ASP A 170 16.09 -6.29 9.73
C ASP A 170 14.89 -5.48 9.23
N GLY A 171 14.49 -5.66 7.97
CA GLY A 171 13.34 -4.94 7.41
C GLY A 171 12.82 -5.53 6.09
N ASP A 172 11.56 -5.24 5.79
CA ASP A 172 10.88 -5.66 4.57
C ASP A 172 10.80 -4.52 3.55
N VAL A 173 11.07 -4.81 2.28
CA VAL A 173 10.89 -3.89 1.16
C VAL A 173 9.93 -4.53 0.15
N PRO A 174 8.64 -4.21 0.20
CA PRO A 174 7.66 -4.71 -0.76
C PRO A 174 7.85 -4.06 -2.13
N LEU A 175 7.95 -4.87 -3.18
CA LEU A 175 8.17 -4.45 -4.56
C LEU A 175 7.21 -5.21 -5.47
N LEU A 176 6.12 -4.55 -5.88
CA LEU A 176 5.12 -5.10 -6.77
C LEU A 176 5.32 -4.55 -8.18
N PHE A 177 5.74 -5.41 -9.08
CA PHE A 177 5.85 -5.11 -10.50
C PHE A 177 4.48 -5.21 -11.17
N SER A 178 4.17 -4.22 -12.00
CA SER A 178 2.91 -4.17 -12.74
C SER A 178 3.06 -3.39 -14.03
N ASP A 179 2.14 -3.62 -14.94
CA ASP A 179 2.07 -2.88 -16.20
C ASP A 179 0.62 -2.57 -16.57
N LEU A 180 0.43 -1.55 -17.40
CA LEU A 180 -0.87 -1.14 -17.93
C LEU A 180 -0.78 -0.97 -19.44
N GLU A 181 -1.93 -1.03 -20.11
CA GLU A 181 -2.11 -0.62 -21.51
C GLU A 181 -3.06 0.57 -21.53
N ILE A 182 -2.53 1.77 -21.82
CA ILE A 182 -3.31 3.02 -21.80
C ILE A 182 -4.57 2.94 -22.67
N ALA A 183 -4.48 2.26 -23.81
CA ALA A 183 -5.62 2.10 -24.70
C ALA A 183 -6.75 1.31 -24.03
N THR A 184 -6.42 0.18 -23.38
CA THR A 184 -7.38 -0.64 -22.62
C THR A 184 -7.93 0.10 -21.43
N ASN A 185 -7.08 0.79 -20.64
CA ASN A 185 -7.54 1.56 -19.50
C ASN A 185 -8.51 2.68 -19.87
N ASN A 186 -8.33 3.33 -21.04
CA ASN A 186 -9.24 4.36 -21.53
C ASN A 186 -10.55 3.81 -22.15
N ALA A 187 -10.55 2.56 -22.63
CA ALA A 187 -11.71 1.96 -23.31
C ALA A 187 -11.83 0.45 -22.98
N PRO A 188 -12.02 0.07 -21.70
CA PRO A 188 -11.91 -1.32 -21.26
C PRO A 188 -12.89 -2.27 -21.95
N VAL A 189 -14.10 -1.82 -22.28
CA VAL A 189 -15.12 -2.65 -22.94
C VAL A 189 -14.78 -2.92 -24.41
N GLU A 190 -14.10 -2.01 -25.07
CA GLU A 190 -13.71 -2.12 -26.47
C GLU A 190 -12.51 -3.05 -26.68
N SER A 191 -11.74 -3.29 -25.63
CA SER A 191 -10.54 -4.16 -25.65
C SER A 191 -10.88 -5.65 -25.57
N PHE A 192 -12.16 -6.04 -25.37
CA PHE A 192 -12.56 -7.44 -25.40
C PHE A 192 -12.37 -8.04 -26.81
N PRO A 193 -11.83 -9.27 -26.95
CA PRO A 193 -11.67 -10.34 -25.97
C PRO A 193 -10.31 -10.45 -25.25
N PHE A 194 -9.51 -9.43 -25.13
CA PHE A 194 -8.27 -9.33 -24.31
C PHE A 194 -7.13 -10.31 -24.67
N HIS A 195 -7.10 -10.88 -25.86
CA HIS A 195 -6.03 -11.78 -26.26
C HIS A 195 -4.82 -11.07 -26.92
N ASP A 196 -4.83 -9.75 -26.93
CA ASP A 196 -3.79 -8.94 -27.57
C ASP A 196 -3.46 -7.70 -26.71
N ILE A 197 -3.40 -7.89 -25.37
CA ILE A 197 -2.95 -6.84 -24.44
C ILE A 197 -1.47 -6.61 -24.66
N ARG A 198 -1.09 -5.35 -24.91
CA ARG A 198 0.28 -4.91 -25.11
C ARG A 198 0.58 -3.75 -24.18
N PRO A 199 1.12 -4.04 -22.98
CA PRO A 199 1.44 -3.00 -22.01
C PRO A 199 2.37 -1.94 -22.62
N ASP A 200 2.12 -0.69 -22.26
CA ASP A 200 2.92 0.48 -22.65
C ASP A 200 3.30 1.36 -21.43
N VAL A 201 2.91 0.96 -20.24
CA VAL A 201 3.28 1.57 -18.95
C VAL A 201 3.79 0.47 -18.02
N PHE A 202 4.99 0.64 -17.47
CA PHE A 202 5.68 -0.35 -16.64
C PHE A 202 6.07 0.31 -15.31
N MET A 203 5.74 -0.34 -14.19
CA MET A 203 5.80 0.28 -12.87
C MET A 203 6.30 -0.67 -11.79
N VAL A 204 6.87 -0.08 -10.73
CA VAL A 204 7.12 -0.73 -9.44
C VAL A 204 6.34 0.02 -8.38
N ASN A 205 5.47 -0.68 -7.63
CA ASN A 205 4.57 -0.06 -6.64
C ASN A 205 3.70 1.09 -7.21
N GLY A 206 3.34 1.03 -8.48
CA GLY A 206 2.61 2.09 -9.17
C GLY A 206 3.46 3.31 -9.57
N LEU A 207 4.77 3.26 -9.38
CA LEU A 207 5.71 4.34 -9.73
C LEU A 207 6.60 3.93 -10.91
N ARG A 208 7.09 4.92 -11.67
CA ARG A 208 7.99 4.74 -12.79
C ARG A 208 8.90 5.94 -13.00
N GLY A 209 10.00 5.73 -13.75
CA GLY A 209 10.90 6.80 -14.16
C GLY A 209 11.31 7.72 -13.01
N ASP A 210 11.19 9.04 -13.22
CA ASP A 210 11.58 10.06 -12.23
C ASP A 210 10.88 9.90 -10.86
N GLN A 211 9.72 9.24 -10.80
CA GLN A 211 9.03 8.96 -9.52
C GLN A 211 9.84 7.97 -8.66
N LEU A 212 10.51 6.98 -9.27
CA LEU A 212 11.35 6.02 -8.56
C LEU A 212 12.72 6.60 -8.15
N GLU A 213 13.14 7.70 -8.78
CA GLU A 213 14.37 8.42 -8.44
C GLU A 213 14.18 9.35 -7.23
N ALA A 214 12.94 9.55 -6.77
CA ALA A 214 12.67 10.42 -5.63
C ALA A 214 13.40 9.91 -4.37
N PRO A 215 13.99 10.81 -3.55
CA PRO A 215 14.79 10.40 -2.38
C PRO A 215 14.05 9.55 -1.35
N ASP A 216 12.72 9.59 -1.32
CA ASP A 216 11.88 8.77 -0.47
C ASP A 216 11.58 7.38 -1.06
N GLN A 217 12.01 7.12 -2.29
CA GLN A 217 11.94 5.80 -2.94
C GLN A 217 13.28 5.06 -2.91
N VAL A 218 14.35 5.71 -2.45
CA VAL A 218 15.66 5.06 -2.28
C VAL A 218 15.57 4.01 -1.16
N ILE A 219 15.96 2.79 -1.50
CA ILE A 219 16.06 1.68 -0.53
C ILE A 219 17.32 1.89 0.31
N GLY A 220 17.17 2.52 1.47
CA GLY A 220 18.26 2.74 2.41
C GLY A 220 18.52 1.49 3.25
N VAL A 221 19.76 1.00 3.27
CA VAL A 221 20.18 -0.16 4.07
C VAL A 221 21.23 0.28 5.08
N PRO A 222 20.96 0.29 6.39
CA PRO A 222 21.97 0.58 7.39
C PRO A 222 23.14 -0.40 7.31
N TYR A 223 24.36 0.08 7.59
CA TYR A 223 25.55 -0.78 7.56
C TYR A 223 25.39 -1.96 8.52
N GLY A 224 25.55 -3.15 7.98
CA GLY A 224 25.44 -4.41 8.70
C GLY A 224 24.02 -4.98 8.77
N ASP A 225 22.99 -4.25 8.32
CA ASP A 225 21.63 -4.74 8.26
C ASP A 225 21.41 -5.57 6.99
N THR A 226 20.40 -6.45 7.06
CA THR A 226 19.93 -7.28 5.95
C THR A 226 18.47 -6.96 5.68
N LEU A 227 18.13 -6.53 4.46
CA LEU A 227 16.74 -6.29 4.07
C LEU A 227 16.18 -7.44 3.23
N ALA A 228 14.90 -7.70 3.42
CA ALA A 228 14.13 -8.65 2.64
C ALA A 228 13.40 -7.92 1.51
N LEU A 229 13.88 -8.01 0.27
CA LEU A 229 13.13 -7.58 -0.88
C LEU A 229 12.00 -8.57 -1.14
N ARG A 230 10.75 -8.08 -1.01
CA ARG A 230 9.52 -8.86 -1.21
C ARG A 230 8.99 -8.61 -2.60
N LEU A 231 9.49 -9.38 -3.57
CA LEU A 231 9.21 -9.21 -4.99
C LEU A 231 7.92 -9.94 -5.36
N GLY A 232 7.03 -9.29 -6.10
CA GLY A 232 5.83 -9.90 -6.66
C GLY A 232 5.50 -9.29 -8.00
N SER A 233 4.89 -10.04 -8.93
CA SER A 233 4.52 -9.54 -10.24
C SER A 233 3.03 -9.71 -10.53
N MET A 234 2.37 -8.61 -10.88
CA MET A 234 1.04 -8.54 -11.46
C MET A 234 1.09 -8.03 -12.90
N ALA A 235 2.30 -7.88 -13.46
CA ALA A 235 2.51 -7.51 -14.85
C ALA A 235 2.11 -8.62 -15.81
N TYR A 236 1.73 -8.28 -17.03
CA TYR A 236 1.67 -9.21 -18.18
C TYR A 236 3.07 -9.51 -18.71
N SER A 237 3.99 -8.59 -18.51
CA SER A 237 5.40 -8.73 -18.88
C SER A 237 6.12 -9.67 -17.90
N ARG A 238 7.16 -10.35 -18.42
CA ARG A 238 8.18 -10.96 -17.57
C ARG A 238 9.10 -9.85 -17.08
N VAL A 239 9.41 -9.83 -15.81
CA VAL A 239 10.35 -8.88 -15.21
C VAL A 239 11.68 -9.58 -14.96
N GLN A 240 12.79 -8.94 -15.33
CA GLN A 240 14.14 -9.41 -15.06
C GLN A 240 14.88 -8.37 -14.21
N CYS A 241 15.14 -8.72 -12.95
CA CYS A 241 15.92 -7.90 -12.03
C CYS A 241 17.38 -8.33 -12.04
N VAL A 242 18.30 -7.37 -12.19
CA VAL A 242 19.75 -7.63 -12.16
C VAL A 242 20.33 -7.06 -10.87
N PHE A 243 20.93 -7.92 -10.07
CA PHE A 243 21.49 -7.58 -8.76
C PHE A 243 22.99 -7.36 -8.87
N PRO A 244 23.51 -6.14 -8.63
CA PRO A 244 24.93 -5.92 -8.47
C PRO A 244 25.54 -6.84 -7.41
N PRO A 245 26.75 -7.39 -7.62
CA PRO A 245 27.36 -8.34 -6.69
C PRO A 245 27.59 -7.75 -5.29
N GLU A 246 27.76 -6.44 -5.19
CA GLU A 246 27.95 -5.72 -3.92
C GLU A 246 26.71 -5.73 -3.02
N LEU A 247 25.55 -6.09 -3.56
CA LEU A 247 24.33 -6.28 -2.77
C LEU A 247 24.32 -7.59 -1.98
N ASN A 248 25.21 -8.53 -2.30
CA ASN A 248 25.23 -9.86 -1.69
C ASN A 248 23.83 -10.55 -1.72
N ALA A 249 23.12 -10.42 -2.84
CA ALA A 249 21.75 -10.86 -2.97
C ALA A 249 21.62 -12.37 -2.92
N VAL A 250 20.71 -12.89 -2.07
CA VAL A 250 20.43 -14.33 -1.91
C VAL A 250 18.93 -14.58 -1.95
N CYS A 251 18.47 -15.44 -2.86
CA CYS A 251 17.08 -15.85 -2.93
C CYS A 251 16.82 -16.95 -1.90
N HIS A 252 15.85 -16.73 -1.02
CA HIS A 252 15.48 -17.62 0.07
C HIS A 252 14.10 -18.23 -0.08
N MET A 253 13.15 -17.51 -0.74
CA MET A 253 11.78 -18.00 -0.88
C MET A 253 11.27 -17.76 -2.30
N SER A 254 10.44 -18.67 -2.77
CA SER A 254 9.65 -18.59 -4.00
C SER A 254 8.20 -18.94 -3.67
N ASP A 255 7.25 -18.16 -4.21
CA ASP A 255 5.81 -18.38 -4.06
C ASP A 255 5.33 -18.60 -2.62
N GLY A 256 5.89 -17.80 -1.69
CA GLY A 256 5.57 -17.86 -0.27
C GLY A 256 6.13 -19.08 0.46
N ARG A 257 7.09 -19.80 -0.12
CA ARG A 257 7.73 -21.00 0.48
C ARG A 257 9.25 -20.88 0.45
N PRO A 258 9.96 -21.41 1.44
CA PRO A 258 11.41 -21.56 1.38
C PRO A 258 11.82 -22.36 0.15
N VAL A 259 12.82 -21.90 -0.60
CA VAL A 259 13.45 -22.71 -1.62
C VAL A 259 14.24 -23.86 -0.96
N PRO A 260 14.36 -25.04 -1.61
CA PRO A 260 15.08 -26.18 -1.01
C PRO A 260 16.50 -25.85 -0.60
N GLU A 261 17.18 -24.98 -1.33
CA GLU A 261 18.53 -24.49 -1.07
C GLU A 261 18.58 -23.01 -1.49
N ALA A 262 18.92 -22.12 -0.56
CA ALA A 262 19.09 -20.70 -0.86
C ALA A 262 20.29 -20.52 -1.81
N PHE A 263 20.15 -19.63 -2.77
CA PHE A 263 21.16 -19.41 -3.81
C PHE A 263 21.46 -17.93 -4.01
N ALA A 264 22.74 -17.62 -4.22
CA ALA A 264 23.13 -16.27 -4.62
C ALA A 264 22.51 -15.95 -6.00
N VAL A 265 22.02 -14.74 -6.13
CA VAL A 265 21.32 -14.30 -7.35
C VAL A 265 22.00 -13.06 -7.92
N ASP A 266 22.40 -13.12 -9.18
CA ASP A 266 22.81 -11.99 -9.99
C ASP A 266 21.72 -11.51 -10.94
N THR A 267 20.82 -12.42 -11.31
CA THR A 267 19.69 -12.15 -12.21
C THR A 267 18.52 -13.02 -11.78
N LEU A 268 17.36 -12.39 -11.56
CA LEU A 268 16.11 -13.05 -11.21
C LEU A 268 15.04 -12.73 -12.25
N GLU A 269 14.43 -13.75 -12.81
CA GLU A 269 13.26 -13.61 -13.67
C GLU A 269 11.99 -13.85 -12.87
N ILE A 270 11.00 -12.98 -13.02
CA ILE A 270 9.72 -13.00 -12.32
C ILE A 270 8.61 -12.97 -13.36
N PHE A 271 7.82 -14.03 -13.41
CA PHE A 271 6.69 -14.14 -14.32
C PHE A 271 5.39 -13.66 -13.65
N PRO A 272 4.33 -13.39 -14.42
CA PRO A 272 3.03 -13.00 -13.87
C PRO A 272 2.55 -13.93 -12.76
N GLY A 273 2.24 -13.39 -11.58
CA GLY A 273 1.78 -14.13 -10.41
C GLY A 273 2.88 -14.72 -9.53
N GLU A 274 4.13 -14.75 -9.96
CA GLU A 274 5.24 -15.24 -9.14
C GLU A 274 5.65 -14.24 -8.04
N ARG A 275 6.18 -14.78 -6.94
CA ARG A 275 6.69 -14.00 -5.80
C ARG A 275 8.00 -14.59 -5.31
N PHE A 276 8.95 -13.73 -5.02
CA PHE A 276 10.25 -14.12 -4.45
C PHE A 276 10.58 -13.31 -3.21
N THR A 277 11.40 -13.87 -2.34
CA THR A 277 12.05 -13.13 -1.25
C THR A 277 13.55 -13.25 -1.41
N VAL A 278 14.19 -12.10 -1.63
CA VAL A 278 15.63 -11.98 -1.79
C VAL A 278 16.16 -11.16 -0.62
N LEU A 279 17.09 -11.72 0.15
CA LEU A 279 17.83 -10.96 1.15
C LEU A 279 18.98 -10.21 0.47
N ILE A 280 19.14 -8.95 0.82
CA ILE A 280 20.27 -8.12 0.39
C ILE A 280 21.00 -7.58 1.62
N ALA A 281 22.34 -7.54 1.55
CA ALA A 281 23.22 -6.96 2.56
C ALA A 281 24.36 -6.24 1.83
N PRO A 282 24.12 -4.99 1.38
CA PRO A 282 25.08 -4.26 0.56
C PRO A 282 26.38 -3.98 1.31
N GLU A 283 27.49 -3.89 0.58
CA GLU A 283 28.77 -3.47 1.13
C GLU A 283 28.69 -2.03 1.68
N ASP A 284 29.38 -1.77 2.78
CA ASP A 284 29.40 -0.45 3.43
C ASP A 284 29.82 0.66 2.45
N GLY A 285 29.01 1.69 2.36
CA GLY A 285 29.23 2.83 1.47
C GLY A 285 28.90 2.58 0.00
N TRP A 286 28.32 1.43 -0.34
CA TRP A 286 27.84 1.17 -1.69
C TRP A 286 26.56 1.97 -1.99
N SER A 287 26.46 2.46 -3.22
CA SER A 287 25.26 3.08 -3.77
C SER A 287 25.15 2.71 -5.25
N GLY A 288 23.97 2.30 -5.68
CA GLY A 288 23.75 1.89 -7.06
C GLY A 288 22.27 1.55 -7.31
N THR A 289 22.01 0.82 -8.39
CA THR A 289 20.65 0.46 -8.79
C THR A 289 20.49 -1.03 -9.01
N ILE A 290 19.23 -1.49 -8.89
CA ILE A 290 18.78 -2.79 -9.37
C ILE A 290 17.92 -2.52 -10.61
N PRO A 291 18.47 -2.70 -11.84
CA PRO A 291 17.68 -2.58 -13.05
C PRO A 291 16.66 -3.70 -13.14
N CYS A 292 15.40 -3.34 -13.37
CA CYS A 292 14.26 -4.22 -13.53
C CYS A 292 13.70 -4.06 -14.94
N ALA A 293 14.10 -4.93 -15.86
CA ALA A 293 13.69 -4.91 -17.26
C ALA A 293 12.37 -5.64 -17.44
N PHE A 294 11.40 -5.00 -18.08
CA PHE A 294 10.14 -5.59 -18.50
C PHE A 294 10.29 -6.13 -19.92
N TRP A 295 9.97 -7.41 -20.08
CA TRP A 295 10.12 -8.12 -21.34
C TRP A 295 8.76 -8.51 -21.91
N ASN A 296 8.58 -8.25 -23.18
CA ASN A 296 7.39 -8.73 -23.90
C ASN A 296 7.37 -10.26 -23.93
N MET A 297 6.22 -10.83 -23.60
CA MET A 297 6.04 -12.30 -23.54
C MET A 297 5.74 -12.93 -24.89
N VAL A 298 5.32 -12.13 -25.88
CA VAL A 298 4.94 -12.60 -27.22
C VAL A 298 6.08 -12.37 -28.21
N ASP A 299 6.56 -11.12 -28.27
CA ASP A 299 7.67 -10.70 -29.13
C ASP A 299 8.88 -10.43 -28.24
N PRO A 300 9.83 -11.38 -28.08
CA PRO A 300 10.91 -11.24 -27.11
C PRO A 300 11.73 -9.97 -27.34
N GLY A 301 11.64 -9.05 -26.41
CA GLY A 301 12.35 -7.77 -26.38
C GLY A 301 12.11 -7.05 -25.07
N ILE A 302 13.07 -6.18 -24.70
CA ILE A 302 12.90 -5.29 -23.55
C ILE A 302 11.98 -4.16 -23.99
N GLU A 303 10.88 -3.97 -23.27
CA GLU A 303 9.93 -2.89 -23.49
C GLU A 303 10.31 -1.65 -22.67
N ASP A 304 10.75 -1.85 -21.41
CA ASP A 304 11.16 -0.77 -20.53
C ASP A 304 12.11 -1.29 -19.43
N VAL A 305 12.80 -0.38 -18.74
CA VAL A 305 13.64 -0.68 -17.58
C VAL A 305 13.35 0.33 -16.48
N GLN A 306 12.98 -0.17 -15.31
CA GLN A 306 12.83 0.64 -14.12
C GLN A 306 14.02 0.43 -13.19
N GLU A 307 14.56 1.51 -12.63
CA GLU A 307 15.75 1.48 -11.78
C GLU A 307 15.34 1.62 -10.30
N LEU A 308 15.66 0.62 -9.48
CA LEU A 308 15.48 0.70 -8.04
C LEU A 308 16.77 1.18 -7.38
N HIS A 309 16.77 2.35 -6.80
CA HIS A 309 17.94 2.92 -6.14
C HIS A 309 18.14 2.31 -4.75
N VAL A 310 19.36 1.82 -4.48
CA VAL A 310 19.73 1.25 -3.18
C VAL A 310 20.96 1.97 -2.66
N GLU A 311 20.95 2.35 -1.39
CA GLU A 311 22.05 3.04 -0.73
C GLU A 311 22.37 2.40 0.62
N ALA A 312 23.63 1.96 0.79
CA ALA A 312 24.13 1.54 2.10
C ALA A 312 24.43 2.79 2.94
N LEU A 313 23.81 2.87 4.11
CA LEU A 313 23.82 4.06 4.98
C LEU A 313 24.61 3.80 6.28
N PRO A 314 25.46 4.77 6.76
CA PRO A 314 26.11 4.61 8.05
C PRO A 314 25.11 4.41 9.19
N SER A 315 25.34 3.43 10.04
CA SER A 315 24.50 3.13 11.22
C SER A 315 24.37 4.30 12.23
N SER A 316 25.18 5.35 12.09
CA SER A 316 25.16 6.57 12.90
C SER A 316 24.24 7.68 12.37
N VAL A 317 23.59 7.49 11.23
CA VAL A 317 22.45 8.32 10.81
C VAL A 317 21.30 7.84 11.68
N GLY A 318 21.06 8.52 12.79
CA GLY A 318 20.18 8.09 13.85
C GLY A 318 18.88 7.50 13.33
N GLU A 319 18.56 6.33 13.87
CA GLU A 319 17.40 5.49 13.62
C GLU A 319 16.70 5.84 12.30
N LEU A 320 17.08 5.12 11.21
CA LEU A 320 16.21 5.08 10.05
C LEU A 320 14.82 4.70 10.56
N PRO A 321 13.78 5.39 10.13
CA PRO A 321 12.45 5.01 10.54
C PRO A 321 12.32 3.51 10.28
N GLU A 322 11.98 2.74 11.34
CA GLU A 322 11.43 1.41 11.12
C GLU A 322 10.50 1.56 9.93
N PHE A 323 10.77 0.82 8.85
CA PHE A 323 9.84 0.68 7.75
C PHE A 323 8.63 -0.06 8.30
N ASP A 324 7.88 0.63 9.16
CA ASP A 324 6.52 0.25 9.43
C ASP A 324 5.81 0.49 8.09
N ALA A 325 5.44 -0.60 7.42
CA ALA A 325 4.90 -0.64 6.05
C ALA A 325 3.53 0.07 5.92
N GLN A 326 3.34 1.17 6.63
CA GLN A 326 2.22 2.07 6.52
C GLN A 326 2.68 3.35 5.83
N TRP A 327 2.74 3.26 4.51
CA TRP A 327 2.92 4.42 3.65
C TRP A 327 1.78 5.41 3.93
N GLY A 328 2.14 6.66 4.22
CA GLY A 328 1.14 7.71 4.19
C GLY A 328 0.66 7.90 2.74
N TYR A 329 -0.65 7.99 2.52
CA TYR A 329 -1.22 8.17 1.17
C TYR A 329 -2.42 9.13 1.15
N PRO A 330 -2.79 9.59 -0.04
CA PRO A 330 -2.07 9.43 -1.30
C PRO A 330 -0.72 10.15 -1.27
N ASN A 331 0.30 9.59 -1.86
CA ASN A 331 1.57 10.26 -2.08
C ASN A 331 1.92 10.11 -3.58
N PRO A 332 1.83 11.18 -4.39
CA PRO A 332 1.57 12.57 -3.97
C PRO A 332 0.12 12.85 -3.54
N ALA A 333 -0.06 13.77 -2.59
CA ALA A 333 -1.36 14.23 -2.09
C ALA A 333 -1.85 15.48 -2.80
N SER A 334 -3.15 15.55 -3.15
CA SER A 334 -3.75 16.75 -3.76
C SER A 334 -4.66 17.52 -2.81
N THR A 335 -5.41 16.84 -1.96
CA THR A 335 -6.35 17.45 -1.02
C THR A 335 -6.11 17.04 0.42
N SER A 336 -5.75 15.80 0.65
CA SER A 336 -5.46 15.26 1.99
C SER A 336 -4.39 14.19 1.94
N PHE A 337 -3.67 14.04 3.03
CA PHE A 337 -2.64 13.04 3.25
C PHE A 337 -2.96 12.28 4.53
N GLN A 338 -3.00 10.94 4.44
CA GLN A 338 -3.18 10.07 5.58
C GLN A 338 -1.81 9.71 6.14
N LEU A 339 -1.53 10.15 7.35
CA LEU A 339 -0.35 9.70 8.07
C LEU A 339 -0.46 8.21 8.43
N PRO A 340 0.64 7.46 8.45
CA PRO A 340 0.66 6.11 8.99
C PRO A 340 0.03 6.09 10.38
N VAL A 341 -0.89 5.15 10.63
CA VAL A 341 -1.50 4.99 11.96
C VAL A 341 -0.55 4.15 12.81
N TRP A 342 0.31 4.81 13.57
CA TRP A 342 1.11 4.11 14.58
C TRP A 342 0.23 3.71 15.77
N ARG A 343 0.40 2.49 16.28
CA ARG A 343 -0.29 2.05 17.49
C ARG A 343 -0.01 3.02 18.65
N GLY A 344 -1.07 3.70 19.13
CA GLY A 344 -0.96 4.68 20.22
C GLY A 344 -0.81 6.14 19.79
N SER A 345 -1.00 6.46 18.50
CA SER A 345 -0.92 7.84 17.99
C SER A 345 -2.13 8.72 18.28
N ASP A 346 -3.23 8.17 18.81
CA ASP A 346 -4.37 8.97 19.26
C ASP A 346 -3.97 9.94 20.36
N GLY A 347 -4.08 11.24 20.07
CA GLY A 347 -3.71 12.30 21.01
C GLY A 347 -2.24 12.74 20.95
N VAL A 348 -1.45 12.22 20.01
CA VAL A 348 -0.05 12.62 19.81
C VAL A 348 0.05 13.84 18.89
N GLU A 349 0.92 14.79 19.23
CA GLU A 349 1.16 15.98 18.40
C GLU A 349 1.86 15.58 17.10
N VAL A 350 1.31 16.06 15.98
CA VAL A 350 1.91 15.97 14.64
C VAL A 350 2.48 17.32 14.25
N VAL A 351 3.70 17.34 13.74
CA VAL A 351 4.33 18.54 13.20
C VAL A 351 4.74 18.25 11.75
N VAL A 352 4.47 19.18 10.85
CA VAL A 352 4.82 19.05 9.43
C VAL A 352 5.60 20.27 8.97
N TRP A 353 6.69 20.01 8.25
CA TRP A 353 7.56 21.04 7.65
C TRP A 353 7.73 20.81 6.15
N ASP A 354 8.03 21.89 5.40
CA ASP A 354 8.63 21.74 4.07
C ASP A 354 10.12 21.39 4.20
N LEU A 355 10.76 21.08 3.07
CA LEU A 355 12.21 20.74 3.06
C LEU A 355 13.12 21.91 3.45
N GLY A 356 12.61 23.15 3.45
CA GLY A 356 13.30 24.34 3.95
C GLY A 356 13.19 24.51 5.46
N GLY A 357 12.46 23.65 6.17
CA GLY A 357 12.23 23.70 7.62
C GLY A 357 11.11 24.63 8.04
N ARG A 358 10.31 25.16 7.09
CA ARG A 358 9.14 25.97 7.41
C ARG A 358 8.00 25.07 7.88
N GLU A 359 7.46 25.36 9.06
CA GLU A 359 6.33 24.63 9.63
C GLU A 359 5.02 24.97 8.89
N TYR A 360 4.29 23.93 8.48
CA TYR A 360 2.98 24.02 7.81
C TYR A 360 1.83 23.57 8.69
N PHE A 361 2.11 22.66 9.62
CA PHE A 361 1.10 22.14 10.54
C PHE A 361 1.74 21.79 11.88
N ARG A 362 1.01 22.04 12.97
CA ARG A 362 1.27 21.52 14.30
C ARG A 362 -0.05 21.32 15.02
N GLY A 363 -0.31 20.12 15.49
CA GLY A 363 -1.53 19.81 16.22
C GLY A 363 -1.75 18.30 16.38
N VAL A 364 -2.83 17.94 17.04
CA VAL A 364 -3.26 16.54 17.20
C VAL A 364 -4.27 16.24 16.10
N LEU A 365 -4.04 15.17 15.34
CA LEU A 365 -4.93 14.73 14.29
C LEU A 365 -5.87 13.63 14.82
N SER A 366 -7.15 13.79 14.60
CA SER A 366 -8.13 12.72 14.79
C SER A 366 -8.11 11.81 13.55
N GLY A 367 -7.75 10.53 13.74
CA GLY A 367 -7.66 9.57 12.64
C GLY A 367 -6.45 9.77 11.71
N GLY A 368 -5.46 10.59 12.08
CA GLY A 368 -4.19 10.74 11.35
C GLY A 368 -4.26 11.45 9.99
N ARG A 369 -5.38 12.07 9.63
CA ARG A 369 -5.57 12.73 8.31
C ARG A 369 -5.21 14.21 8.34
N LEU A 370 -4.32 14.64 7.43
CA LEU A 370 -3.94 16.03 7.17
C LEU A 370 -4.74 16.57 5.99
N ASP A 371 -5.34 17.76 6.14
CA ASP A 371 -5.86 18.53 5.02
C ASP A 371 -4.71 19.34 4.40
N VAL A 372 -4.31 19.00 3.20
CA VAL A 372 -3.25 19.66 2.43
C VAL A 372 -3.80 20.48 1.25
N SER A 373 -5.13 20.62 1.17
CA SER A 373 -5.82 21.28 0.04
C SER A 373 -5.40 22.72 -0.21
N GLN A 374 -4.81 23.39 0.78
CA GLN A 374 -4.34 24.78 0.67
C GLN A 374 -2.80 24.88 0.66
N TRP A 375 -2.07 23.78 0.66
CA TRP A 375 -0.61 23.81 0.71
C TRP A 375 -0.03 23.97 -0.69
N PRO A 376 1.09 24.66 -0.87
CA PRO A 376 1.78 24.68 -2.15
C PRO A 376 2.18 23.28 -2.63
N ALA A 377 2.31 23.10 -3.95
CA ALA A 377 2.97 21.90 -4.48
C ALA A 377 4.41 21.84 -3.97
N GLY A 378 4.83 20.69 -3.50
CA GLY A 378 6.16 20.51 -2.92
C GLY A 378 6.26 19.28 -2.03
N SER A 379 7.45 19.04 -1.51
CA SER A 379 7.71 17.93 -0.58
C SER A 379 7.67 18.40 0.88
N TYR A 380 7.08 17.58 1.72
CA TYR A 380 6.84 17.83 3.13
C TYR A 380 7.32 16.66 3.98
N VAL A 381 7.63 16.95 5.25
CA VAL A 381 8.02 15.94 6.24
C VAL A 381 7.10 16.07 7.43
N ALA A 382 6.42 14.99 7.80
CA ALA A 382 5.58 14.90 8.98
C ALA A 382 6.28 14.09 10.07
N GLN A 383 6.13 14.50 11.32
CA GLN A 383 6.58 13.78 12.50
C GLN A 383 5.45 13.72 13.53
N CYS A 384 5.16 12.54 14.06
CA CYS A 384 4.16 12.30 15.08
C CYS A 384 4.84 11.90 16.39
N GLY A 385 4.95 12.82 17.36
CA GLY A 385 5.63 12.58 18.62
C GLY A 385 7.09 12.14 18.43
N SER A 386 7.43 10.97 19.00
CA SER A 386 8.75 10.34 18.88
C SER A 386 8.86 9.34 17.71
N HIS A 387 7.77 9.16 16.92
CA HIS A 387 7.77 8.24 15.79
C HIS A 387 8.67 8.76 14.65
N PRO A 388 9.08 7.86 13.75
CA PRO A 388 9.86 8.22 12.58
C PRO A 388 9.19 9.30 11.73
N ARG A 389 10.00 10.06 11.00
CA ARG A 389 9.50 11.09 10.10
C ARG A 389 8.97 10.44 8.82
N THR A 390 7.79 10.87 8.37
CA THR A 390 7.20 10.45 7.10
C THR A 390 7.31 11.60 6.12
N ARG A 391 7.85 11.34 4.93
CA ARG A 391 7.90 12.30 3.82
C ARG A 391 6.74 12.06 2.86
N PHE A 392 6.19 13.14 2.31
CA PHE A 392 5.16 13.08 1.28
C PHE A 392 5.23 14.31 0.38
N SER A 393 4.62 14.22 -0.80
CA SER A 393 4.55 15.30 -1.78
C SER A 393 3.13 15.81 -1.93
N VAL A 394 2.96 17.11 -2.13
CA VAL A 394 1.69 17.75 -2.50
C VAL A 394 1.77 18.20 -3.95
N ILE A 395 0.76 17.84 -4.74
CA ILE A 395 0.61 18.26 -6.14
C ILE A 395 -0.61 19.16 -6.30
N ARG A 396 -0.65 19.94 -7.42
CA ARG A 396 -1.77 20.82 -7.80
C ARG A 396 -2.16 20.59 -9.24
#